data_c8f5be76ac716a9a7227b370875cefb8
#
_entry.id   c8f5be76ac716a9a7227b370875cefb8
#
_cell.length_a   1.000
_cell.length_b   1.000
_cell.length_c   1.000
_cell.angle_alpha   90.00
_cell.angle_beta   90.00
_cell.angle_gamma   90.00
#
_symmetry.space_group_name_H-M   'P 1'
#
loop_
_entity.id
_entity.type
_entity.pdbx_description
1 polymer ?
#
loop_
_entity_poly.entity_id
_entity_poly.type
_entity_poly.pdbx_seq_one_letter_code
_entity_poly.pdbx_strand_id
1 'polypeptide(L)'
;MSNKTTRVVILSEVELRKTLSRLTSEIIEKVKNLEKLLLVGIPTRGIDLAEVLEQELFSKTGLKIRKGIIDPTFYRDDQNRVGTRLIKATDIPTPIEEQEILLIDDVIYTWRTIRAAMDALYSWGRPRRIMLLAMVDRGHRELPIQPDFCGKKVPTSKNESIYLRLNNIDNEEGVFLEKL
;
A
#
# COMPACT_ATOMS: atom_id res chain seq x y z
N MET A 1 17.97 -22.69 -22.22
CA MET A 1 17.95 -23.06 -20.79
C MET A 1 16.79 -22.31 -20.14
N SER A 2 15.77 -23.03 -19.71
CA SER A 2 14.61 -22.41 -19.06
C SER A 2 15.05 -21.94 -17.65
N ASN A 3 15.13 -20.63 -17.46
CA ASN A 3 15.30 -20.06 -16.12
C ASN A 3 14.07 -20.45 -15.31
N LYS A 4 14.17 -21.46 -14.45
CA LYS A 4 13.13 -21.76 -13.48
C LYS A 4 13.11 -20.62 -12.47
N THR A 5 12.14 -19.73 -12.61
CA THR A 5 11.84 -18.72 -11.57
C THR A 5 11.47 -19.50 -10.30
N THR A 6 12.28 -19.33 -9.27
CA THR A 6 12.01 -19.96 -7.97
C THR A 6 11.01 -19.06 -7.23
N ARG A 7 9.82 -19.58 -6.97
CA ARG A 7 8.76 -18.90 -6.23
C ARG A 7 8.69 -19.44 -4.81
N VAL A 8 8.70 -18.54 -3.83
CA VAL A 8 8.59 -18.87 -2.40
C VAL A 8 7.38 -18.17 -1.79
N VAL A 9 6.60 -18.90 -1.03
CA VAL A 9 5.45 -18.34 -0.29
C VAL A 9 5.98 -17.61 0.95
N ILE A 10 5.71 -16.31 1.04
CA ILE A 10 6.04 -15.44 2.18
C ILE A 10 4.88 -15.35 3.17
N LEU A 11 3.65 -15.23 2.65
CA LEU A 11 2.41 -15.35 3.39
C LEU A 11 1.46 -16.20 2.55
N SER A 12 0.99 -17.30 3.12
CA SER A 12 -0.14 -18.06 2.58
C SER A 12 -1.43 -17.25 2.65
N GLU A 13 -2.49 -17.68 1.98
CA GLU A 13 -3.82 -17.07 2.05
C GLU A 13 -4.27 -16.86 3.50
N VAL A 14 -4.16 -17.89 4.32
CA VAL A 14 -4.56 -17.83 5.73
C VAL A 14 -3.74 -16.83 6.53
N GLU A 15 -2.44 -16.77 6.29
CA GLU A 15 -1.54 -15.81 6.96
C GLU A 15 -1.78 -14.38 6.48
N LEU A 16 -2.06 -14.19 5.18
CA LEU A 16 -2.41 -12.87 4.64
C LEU A 16 -3.70 -12.35 5.28
N ARG A 17 -4.75 -13.17 5.37
CA ARG A 17 -6.01 -12.79 6.01
C ARG A 17 -5.83 -12.45 7.50
N LYS A 18 -5.04 -13.23 8.22
CA LYS A 18 -4.68 -12.90 9.62
C LYS A 18 -3.93 -11.58 9.72
N THR A 19 -3.01 -11.33 8.79
CA THR A 19 -2.23 -10.07 8.74
C THR A 19 -3.14 -8.88 8.46
N LEU A 20 -4.06 -8.98 7.50
CA LEU A 20 -5.06 -7.96 7.19
C LEU A 20 -5.93 -7.66 8.41
N SER A 21 -6.45 -8.69 9.07
CA SER A 21 -7.28 -8.54 10.27
C SER A 21 -6.52 -7.86 11.42
N ARG A 22 -5.22 -8.17 11.61
CA ARG A 22 -4.35 -7.52 12.59
C ARG A 22 -4.14 -6.04 12.24
N LEU A 23 -3.76 -5.74 10.99
CA LEU A 23 -3.56 -4.36 10.53
C LEU A 23 -4.82 -3.51 10.70
N THR A 24 -5.98 -4.07 10.37
CA THR A 24 -7.28 -3.40 10.58
C THR A 24 -7.51 -3.08 12.05
N SER A 25 -7.20 -3.99 12.97
CA SER A 25 -7.32 -3.75 14.41
C SER A 25 -6.35 -2.68 14.89
N GLU A 26 -5.11 -2.67 14.40
CA GLU A 26 -4.12 -1.63 14.69
C GLU A 26 -4.58 -0.24 14.19
N ILE A 27 -5.22 -0.18 13.01
CA ILE A 27 -5.79 1.07 12.47
C ILE A 27 -6.91 1.58 13.41
N ILE A 28 -7.84 0.71 13.80
CA ILE A 28 -8.95 1.06 14.70
C ILE A 28 -8.42 1.57 16.05
N GLU A 29 -7.37 0.97 16.58
CA GLU A 29 -6.76 1.38 17.84
C GLU A 29 -6.05 2.73 17.73
N LYS A 30 -5.31 2.96 16.64
CA LYS A 30 -4.42 4.12 16.48
C LYS A 30 -5.13 5.36 15.95
N VAL A 31 -6.20 5.20 15.18
CA VAL A 31 -6.99 6.29 14.58
C VAL A 31 -8.14 6.67 15.50
N LYS A 32 -8.05 7.87 16.09
CA LYS A 32 -9.03 8.33 17.09
C LYS A 32 -10.43 8.59 16.51
N ASN A 33 -10.49 9.03 15.25
CA ASN A 33 -11.75 9.34 14.57
C ASN A 33 -11.76 8.75 13.16
N LEU A 34 -12.37 7.58 13.03
CA LEU A 34 -12.48 6.86 11.75
C LEU A 34 -13.33 7.60 10.71
N GLU A 35 -14.25 8.48 11.11
CA GLU A 35 -15.05 9.28 10.17
C GLU A 35 -14.20 10.31 9.41
N LYS A 36 -13.07 10.73 10.00
CA LYS A 36 -12.08 11.61 9.39
C LYS A 36 -10.96 10.86 8.67
N LEU A 37 -10.99 9.54 8.65
CA LEU A 37 -10.02 8.72 7.93
C LEU A 37 -10.35 8.68 6.44
N LEU A 38 -9.34 8.85 5.61
CA LEU A 38 -9.39 8.62 4.16
C LEU A 38 -8.31 7.61 3.79
N LEU A 39 -8.72 6.48 3.23
CA LEU A 39 -7.80 5.48 2.69
C LEU A 39 -7.38 5.91 1.29
N VAL A 40 -6.09 6.03 1.03
CA VAL A 40 -5.57 6.47 -0.27
C VAL A 40 -4.61 5.40 -0.81
N GLY A 41 -5.09 4.67 -1.82
CA GLY A 41 -4.32 3.62 -2.48
C GLY A 41 -3.35 4.20 -3.52
N ILE A 42 -2.12 3.69 -3.50
CA ILE A 42 -1.12 3.97 -4.55
C ILE A 42 -1.26 2.90 -5.65
N PRO A 43 -1.39 3.28 -6.92
CA PRO A 43 -1.45 2.30 -8.01
C PRO A 43 -0.21 1.39 -8.06
N THR A 44 -0.35 0.10 -8.38
CA THR A 44 -1.58 -0.57 -8.80
C THR A 44 -2.23 -1.30 -7.62
N ARG A 45 -1.49 -2.09 -6.89
CA ARG A 45 -1.97 -2.99 -5.82
C ARG A 45 -2.37 -2.28 -4.54
N GLY A 46 -1.82 -1.09 -4.29
CA GLY A 46 -2.25 -0.28 -3.14
C GLY A 46 -3.72 0.11 -3.20
N ILE A 47 -4.30 0.26 -4.41
CA ILE A 47 -5.73 0.52 -4.59
C ILE A 47 -6.55 -0.70 -4.16
N ASP A 48 -6.16 -1.87 -4.66
CA ASP A 48 -6.84 -3.14 -4.38
C ASP A 48 -6.77 -3.47 -2.88
N LEU A 49 -5.61 -3.22 -2.28
CA LEU A 49 -5.40 -3.39 -0.84
C LEU A 49 -6.26 -2.42 -0.01
N ALA A 50 -6.44 -1.18 -0.48
CA ALA A 50 -7.32 -0.21 0.17
C ALA A 50 -8.78 -0.66 0.16
N GLU A 51 -9.23 -1.31 -0.93
CA GLU A 51 -10.56 -1.91 -1.02
C GLU A 51 -10.76 -3.01 0.02
N VAL A 52 -9.80 -3.94 0.12
CA VAL A 52 -9.85 -5.04 1.09
C VAL A 52 -9.85 -4.51 2.53
N LEU A 53 -9.01 -3.52 2.82
CA LEU A 53 -8.95 -2.91 4.16
C LEU A 53 -10.24 -2.15 4.51
N GLU A 54 -10.88 -1.49 3.54
CA GLU A 54 -12.16 -0.82 3.77
C GLU A 54 -13.25 -1.83 4.15
N GLN A 55 -13.33 -2.96 3.44
CA GLN A 55 -14.27 -4.03 3.74
C GLN A 55 -14.03 -4.64 5.13
N GLU A 56 -12.78 -4.85 5.51
CA GLU A 56 -12.39 -5.35 6.84
C GLU A 56 -12.74 -4.33 7.95
N LEU A 57 -12.49 -3.03 7.70
CA LEU A 57 -12.86 -1.95 8.62
C LEU A 57 -14.38 -1.88 8.79
N PHE A 58 -15.12 -1.95 7.68
CA PHE A 58 -16.58 -1.96 7.71
C PHE A 58 -17.12 -3.15 8.50
N SER A 59 -16.59 -4.35 8.25
CA SER A 59 -16.97 -5.57 8.96
C SER A 59 -16.80 -5.47 10.49
N LYS A 60 -15.73 -4.77 10.94
CA LYS A 60 -15.42 -4.63 12.37
C LYS A 60 -16.10 -3.46 13.05
N THR A 61 -16.40 -2.39 12.32
CA THR A 61 -16.86 -1.12 12.92
C THR A 61 -18.27 -0.70 12.48
N GLY A 62 -18.76 -1.24 11.38
CA GLY A 62 -19.99 -0.77 10.72
C GLY A 62 -19.83 0.57 10.01
N LEU A 63 -18.64 1.20 10.03
CA LEU A 63 -18.37 2.49 9.40
C LEU A 63 -17.82 2.32 7.98
N LYS A 64 -18.44 2.97 7.02
CA LYS A 64 -17.94 3.03 5.65
C LYS A 64 -16.88 4.13 5.54
N ILE A 65 -15.61 3.72 5.41
CA ILE A 65 -14.49 4.64 5.28
C ILE A 65 -14.35 5.08 3.81
N ARG A 66 -14.10 6.38 3.59
CA ARG A 66 -13.88 6.91 2.24
C ARG A 66 -12.56 6.44 1.68
N LYS A 67 -12.51 6.23 0.36
CA LYS A 67 -11.33 5.82 -0.38
C LYS A 67 -10.99 6.82 -1.47
N GLY A 68 -9.72 6.95 -1.76
CA GLY A 68 -9.18 7.73 -2.86
C GLY A 68 -8.01 7.03 -3.51
N ILE A 69 -7.54 7.60 -4.61
CA ILE A 69 -6.41 7.11 -5.39
C ILE A 69 -5.44 8.27 -5.57
N ILE A 70 -4.14 8.03 -5.35
CA ILE A 70 -3.09 8.98 -5.66
C ILE A 70 -2.05 8.35 -6.58
N ASP A 71 -1.92 8.84 -7.81
CA ASP A 71 -0.88 8.37 -8.73
C ASP A 71 0.37 9.25 -8.62
N PRO A 72 1.48 8.71 -8.12
CA PRO A 72 2.71 9.46 -7.92
C PRO A 72 3.55 9.66 -9.19
N THR A 73 3.13 9.15 -10.34
CA THR A 73 3.98 9.03 -11.54
C THR A 73 4.66 10.34 -11.92
N PHE A 74 3.94 11.46 -11.92
CA PHE A 74 4.50 12.77 -12.29
C PHE A 74 5.41 13.41 -11.23
N TYR A 75 5.41 12.88 -10.01
CA TYR A 75 6.20 13.38 -8.88
C TYR A 75 7.45 12.52 -8.59
N ARG A 76 7.67 11.47 -9.40
CA ARG A 76 8.83 10.57 -9.24
C ARG A 76 10.09 11.18 -9.85
N ASP A 77 11.20 11.05 -9.13
CA ASP A 77 12.54 11.45 -9.54
C ASP A 77 13.32 10.33 -10.26
N ASP A 78 12.74 9.13 -10.34
CA ASP A 78 13.34 7.93 -10.95
C ASP A 78 12.56 7.42 -12.17
N GLN A 79 11.81 8.29 -12.86
CA GLN A 79 10.96 7.94 -14.01
C GLN A 79 11.70 7.16 -15.11
N ASN A 80 12.96 7.47 -15.35
CA ASN A 80 13.79 6.81 -16.37
C ASN A 80 14.15 5.35 -16.00
N ARG A 81 13.92 4.93 -14.75
CA ARG A 81 14.22 3.57 -14.25
C ARG A 81 12.98 2.72 -14.09
N VAL A 82 11.82 3.33 -14.13
CA VAL A 82 10.52 2.65 -14.02
C VAL A 82 9.96 2.50 -15.42
N GLY A 83 9.81 1.27 -15.90
CA GLY A 83 9.25 0.99 -17.22
C GLY A 83 7.87 1.62 -17.44
N THR A 84 7.37 1.57 -18.67
CA THR A 84 6.07 2.14 -19.07
C THR A 84 4.97 1.62 -18.15
N ARG A 85 4.42 2.50 -17.32
CA ARG A 85 3.31 2.20 -16.42
C ARG A 85 2.05 2.91 -16.92
N LEU A 86 0.92 2.24 -16.87
CA LEU A 86 -0.36 2.88 -17.10
C LEU A 86 -0.64 3.87 -15.97
N ILE A 87 -0.74 5.15 -16.32
CA ILE A 87 -1.11 6.22 -15.37
C ILE A 87 -2.57 6.03 -15.02
N LYS A 88 -2.86 5.98 -13.72
CA LYS A 88 -4.24 6.04 -13.22
C LYS A 88 -4.58 7.47 -12.82
N ALA A 89 -5.80 7.89 -13.09
CA ALA A 89 -6.24 9.20 -12.64
C ALA A 89 -6.22 9.26 -11.10
N THR A 90 -5.61 10.30 -10.56
CA THR A 90 -5.77 10.64 -9.14
C THR A 90 -7.22 10.99 -8.88
N ASP A 91 -7.80 10.40 -7.87
CA ASP A 91 -9.18 10.64 -7.44
C ASP A 91 -9.21 10.77 -5.91
N ILE A 92 -9.43 11.99 -5.45
CA ILE A 92 -9.57 12.33 -4.04
C ILE A 92 -11.00 12.83 -3.81
N PRO A 93 -11.88 12.02 -3.24
CA PRO A 93 -13.34 12.26 -3.25
C PRO A 93 -13.80 13.37 -2.30
N THR A 94 -12.90 13.99 -1.54
CA THR A 94 -13.24 15.00 -0.54
C THR A 94 -12.04 15.92 -0.31
N PRO A 95 -12.28 17.19 0.11
CA PRO A 95 -11.21 18.04 0.61
C PRO A 95 -10.40 17.31 1.69
N ILE A 96 -9.08 17.39 1.62
CA ILE A 96 -8.19 16.64 2.52
C ILE A 96 -7.82 17.39 3.79
N GLU A 97 -8.18 18.67 3.86
CA GLU A 97 -8.04 19.47 5.06
C GLU A 97 -8.79 18.80 6.23
N GLU A 98 -8.16 18.77 7.40
CA GLU A 98 -8.71 18.11 8.60
C GLU A 98 -8.90 16.59 8.50
N GLN A 99 -8.58 15.95 7.35
CA GLN A 99 -8.60 14.51 7.22
C GLN A 99 -7.30 13.87 7.75
N GLU A 100 -7.42 12.66 8.28
CA GLU A 100 -6.29 11.77 8.51
C GLU A 100 -6.17 10.84 7.29
N ILE A 101 -5.05 10.92 6.59
CA ILE A 101 -4.80 10.12 5.38
C ILE A 101 -4.04 8.85 5.77
N LEU A 102 -4.52 7.70 5.31
CA LEU A 102 -3.75 6.48 5.31
C LEU A 102 -3.33 6.17 3.88
N LEU A 103 -2.06 6.45 3.55
CA LEU A 103 -1.46 6.01 2.29
C LEU A 103 -1.24 4.49 2.35
N ILE A 104 -1.61 3.79 1.29
CA ILE A 104 -1.60 2.33 1.24
C ILE A 104 -0.81 1.89 0.01
N ASP A 105 0.23 1.11 0.24
CA ASP A 105 1.01 0.44 -0.80
C ASP A 105 1.18 -1.04 -0.46
N ASP A 106 1.37 -1.88 -1.46
CA ASP A 106 1.54 -3.31 -1.26
C ASP A 106 2.97 -3.65 -0.80
N VAL A 107 3.98 -3.21 -1.55
CA VAL A 107 5.38 -3.52 -1.30
C VAL A 107 6.24 -2.28 -1.38
N ILE A 108 6.82 -1.89 -0.26
CA ILE A 108 7.76 -0.77 -0.21
C ILE A 108 9.20 -1.23 -0.34
N TYR A 109 9.98 -0.48 -1.14
CA TYR A 109 11.39 -0.78 -1.44
C TYR A 109 12.30 0.40 -1.12
N THR A 110 12.52 1.33 -2.06
CA THR A 110 13.39 2.50 -1.87
C THR A 110 12.70 3.69 -1.20
N TRP A 111 11.37 3.62 -1.03
CA TRP A 111 10.52 4.68 -0.47
C TRP A 111 10.28 5.89 -1.39
N ARG A 112 10.87 5.88 -2.60
CA ARG A 112 10.72 6.97 -3.58
C ARG A 112 9.28 7.12 -4.06
N THR A 113 8.56 6.01 -4.24
CA THR A 113 7.12 6.01 -4.56
C THR A 113 6.32 6.71 -3.46
N ILE A 114 6.61 6.42 -2.20
CA ILE A 114 5.92 7.03 -1.05
C ILE A 114 6.18 8.54 -0.98
N ARG A 115 7.44 8.96 -1.15
CA ARG A 115 7.78 10.39 -1.22
C ARG A 115 6.99 11.09 -2.32
N ALA A 116 7.00 10.53 -3.52
CA ALA A 116 6.28 11.09 -4.66
C ALA A 116 4.75 11.13 -4.43
N ALA A 117 4.17 10.11 -3.78
CA ALA A 117 2.76 10.10 -3.41
C ALA A 117 2.43 11.20 -2.37
N MET A 118 3.32 11.45 -1.42
CA MET A 118 3.15 12.56 -0.46
C MET A 118 3.21 13.92 -1.18
N ASP A 119 4.17 14.12 -2.10
CA ASP A 119 4.25 15.35 -2.89
C ASP A 119 2.99 15.57 -3.74
N ALA A 120 2.51 14.50 -4.40
CA ALA A 120 1.25 14.54 -5.14
C ALA A 120 0.07 14.89 -4.23
N LEU A 121 0.00 14.32 -3.03
CA LEU A 121 -1.07 14.57 -2.08
C LEU A 121 -1.10 16.02 -1.60
N TYR A 122 0.07 16.63 -1.36
CA TYR A 122 0.16 18.04 -0.94
C TYR A 122 -0.34 19.03 -2.01
N SER A 123 -0.41 18.63 -3.28
CA SER A 123 -1.03 19.47 -4.30
C SER A 123 -2.57 19.55 -4.19
N TRP A 124 -3.18 18.66 -3.41
CA TRP A 124 -4.62 18.62 -3.13
C TRP A 124 -5.02 19.36 -1.85
N GLY A 125 -4.03 19.75 -1.02
CA GLY A 125 -4.26 20.47 0.22
C GLY A 125 -3.35 20.01 1.36
N ARG A 126 -3.66 20.43 2.58
CA ARG A 126 -2.90 20.09 3.78
C ARG A 126 -3.71 19.17 4.70
N PRO A 127 -3.49 17.84 4.66
CA PRO A 127 -4.14 16.94 5.59
C PRO A 127 -3.67 17.19 7.02
N ARG A 128 -4.50 16.83 7.99
CA ARG A 128 -4.14 16.90 9.40
C ARG A 128 -2.97 15.97 9.73
N ARG A 129 -2.97 14.79 9.12
CA ARG A 129 -1.94 13.75 9.33
C ARG A 129 -1.86 12.85 8.12
N ILE A 130 -0.68 12.36 7.80
CA ILE A 130 -0.45 11.28 6.85
C ILE A 130 0.16 10.11 7.61
N MET A 131 -0.43 8.94 7.48
CA MET A 131 0.07 7.66 7.95
C MET A 131 0.34 6.76 6.74
N LEU A 132 1.21 5.79 6.90
CA LEU A 132 1.59 4.86 5.85
C LEU A 132 1.33 3.42 6.28
N LEU A 133 0.64 2.67 5.42
CA LEU A 133 0.50 1.23 5.51
C LEU A 133 1.21 0.56 4.34
N ALA A 134 2.04 -0.43 4.64
CA ALA A 134 2.64 -1.33 3.66
C ALA A 134 2.33 -2.78 4.04
N MET A 135 1.86 -3.59 3.07
CA MET A 135 1.71 -5.02 3.32
C MET A 135 3.08 -5.67 3.53
N VAL A 136 4.07 -5.29 2.73
CA VAL A 136 5.44 -5.78 2.89
C VAL A 136 6.46 -4.64 2.84
N ASP A 137 7.34 -4.63 3.84
CA ASP A 137 8.58 -3.85 3.81
C ASP A 137 9.73 -4.79 3.46
N ARG A 138 10.28 -4.64 2.24
CA ARG A 138 11.35 -5.50 1.76
C ARG A 138 12.76 -4.99 2.07
N GLY A 139 12.87 -3.92 2.87
CA GLY A 139 14.14 -3.28 3.19
C GLY A 139 14.62 -2.31 2.09
N HIS A 140 15.93 -2.07 2.02
CA HIS A 140 16.61 -1.18 1.04
C HIS A 140 16.14 0.28 1.10
N ARG A 141 15.78 0.76 2.27
CA ARG A 141 15.32 2.13 2.47
C ARG A 141 16.39 3.16 2.12
N GLU A 142 16.03 4.10 1.23
CA GLU A 142 16.89 5.23 0.83
C GLU A 142 16.44 6.57 1.46
N LEU A 143 15.23 6.66 1.99
CA LEU A 143 14.65 7.86 2.57
C LEU A 143 14.25 7.63 4.03
N PRO A 144 14.27 8.66 4.90
CA PRO A 144 13.95 8.54 6.33
C PRO A 144 12.43 8.45 6.58
N ILE A 145 11.73 7.60 5.85
CA ILE A 145 10.30 7.34 5.96
C ILE A 145 10.12 5.93 6.54
N GLN A 146 9.10 5.72 7.38
CA GLN A 146 8.74 4.42 7.93
C GLN A 146 7.23 4.22 7.87
N PRO A 147 6.75 2.97 7.71
CA PRO A 147 5.33 2.69 7.78
C PRO A 147 4.86 2.78 9.24
N ASP A 148 3.68 3.36 9.43
CA ASP A 148 2.93 3.32 10.68
C ASP A 148 2.34 1.94 10.94
N PHE A 149 2.02 1.23 9.84
CA PHE A 149 1.45 -0.11 9.83
C PHE A 149 2.21 -0.97 8.81
N CYS A 150 2.73 -2.10 9.25
CA CYS A 150 3.48 -3.00 8.39
C CYS A 150 2.96 -4.44 8.55
N GLY A 151 2.58 -5.06 7.45
CA GLY A 151 2.13 -6.44 7.44
C GLY A 151 3.26 -7.39 7.80
N LYS A 152 4.33 -7.38 7.01
CA LYS A 152 5.51 -8.22 7.24
C LYS A 152 6.78 -7.50 6.76
N LYS A 153 7.87 -7.61 7.53
CA LYS A 153 9.21 -7.22 7.08
C LYS A 153 9.90 -8.43 6.49
N VAL A 154 10.38 -8.30 5.25
CA VAL A 154 11.01 -9.39 4.49
C VAL A 154 12.27 -8.85 3.84
N PRO A 155 13.42 -8.88 4.51
CA PRO A 155 14.68 -8.50 3.88
C PRO A 155 14.92 -9.34 2.61
N THR A 156 15.16 -8.66 1.49
CA THR A 156 15.37 -9.31 0.20
C THR A 156 16.72 -8.92 -0.40
N SER A 157 17.19 -9.67 -1.39
CA SER A 157 18.26 -9.23 -2.27
C SER A 157 17.72 -8.32 -3.37
N LYS A 158 18.61 -7.62 -4.09
CA LYS A 158 18.21 -6.76 -5.22
C LYS A 158 17.59 -7.54 -6.40
N ASN A 159 17.96 -8.82 -6.53
CA ASN A 159 17.50 -9.71 -7.61
C ASN A 159 16.21 -10.47 -7.26
N GLU A 160 15.60 -10.16 -6.13
CA GLU A 160 14.35 -10.76 -5.68
C GLU A 160 13.23 -9.73 -5.80
N SER A 161 12.04 -10.19 -6.13
CA SER A 161 10.83 -9.37 -6.19
C SER A 161 9.74 -9.97 -5.32
N ILE A 162 8.95 -9.11 -4.67
CA ILE A 162 7.80 -9.54 -3.87
C ILE A 162 6.53 -9.11 -4.57
N TYR A 163 5.54 -9.99 -4.58
CA TYR A 163 4.23 -9.77 -5.18
C TYR A 163 3.13 -10.09 -4.18
N LEU A 164 2.22 -9.14 -3.98
CA LEU A 164 0.95 -9.36 -3.34
C LEU A 164 -0.06 -9.86 -4.38
N ARG A 165 -0.74 -10.97 -4.10
CA ARG A 165 -1.85 -11.49 -4.90
C ARG A 165 -3.13 -11.44 -4.08
N LEU A 166 -4.21 -10.98 -4.70
CA LEU A 166 -5.53 -10.86 -4.09
C LEU A 166 -6.53 -11.64 -4.93
N ASN A 167 -7.32 -12.49 -4.28
CA ASN A 167 -8.16 -13.49 -4.95
C ASN A 167 -9.14 -12.91 -5.97
N ASN A 168 -9.73 -11.74 -5.67
CA ASN A 168 -10.67 -11.05 -6.55
C ASN A 168 -10.06 -10.53 -7.87
N ILE A 169 -8.73 -10.54 -7.99
CA ILE A 169 -8.00 -9.98 -9.13
C ILE A 169 -7.10 -11.02 -9.78
N ASP A 170 -6.39 -11.81 -8.96
CA ASP A 170 -5.34 -12.72 -9.42
C ASP A 170 -5.77 -14.17 -9.46
N ASN A 171 -6.99 -14.53 -9.00
CA ASN A 171 -7.44 -15.89 -8.72
C ASN A 171 -6.48 -16.67 -7.81
N GLU A 172 -5.70 -15.96 -7.03
CA GLU A 172 -4.74 -16.46 -6.06
C GLU A 172 -4.61 -15.45 -4.92
N GLU A 173 -4.40 -15.92 -3.70
CA GLU A 173 -4.26 -15.04 -2.54
C GLU A 173 -2.99 -15.40 -1.75
N GLY A 174 -2.16 -14.38 -1.47
CA GLY A 174 -0.93 -14.55 -0.72
C GLY A 174 0.12 -13.50 -1.04
N VAL A 175 1.27 -13.65 -0.40
CA VAL A 175 2.48 -12.88 -0.70
C VAL A 175 3.56 -13.85 -1.14
N PHE A 176 4.20 -13.55 -2.25
CA PHE A 176 5.17 -14.41 -2.90
C PHE A 176 6.46 -13.66 -3.19
N LEU A 177 7.57 -14.36 -3.02
CA LEU A 177 8.88 -13.90 -3.44
C LEU A 177 9.29 -14.68 -4.68
N GLU A 178 9.72 -13.97 -5.71
CA GLU A 178 10.24 -14.54 -6.94
C GLU A 178 11.69 -14.09 -7.14
N LYS A 179 12.53 -15.05 -7.52
CA LYS A 179 13.93 -14.81 -7.86
C LYS A 179 14.07 -14.84 -9.37
N LEU A 180 14.60 -13.75 -9.93
CA LEU A 180 14.94 -13.62 -11.34
C LEU A 180 16.23 -14.36 -11.70
#